data_8a9580fdbf256462d7beca524b48149c
#
_entry.id   8a9580fdbf256462d7beca524b48149c
#
_cell.length_a   1.000
_cell.length_b   1.000
_cell.length_c   1.000
_cell.angle_alpha   90.00
_cell.angle_beta   90.00
_cell.angle_gamma   90.00
#
_symmetry.space_group_name_H-M   'P 1'
#
loop_
_entity.id
_entity.type
_entity.pdbx_description
1 polymer ?
#
loop_
_entity_poly.entity_id
_entity_poly.type
_entity_poly.pdbx_seq_one_letter_code
_entity_poly.pdbx_strand_id
1 'polypeptide(L)'
;FNNLADVFYSSNSNQLKIKIKRGNDIKNLICYKEPLKKVNFNNAISGFATLTYINPQTNEFGAVGHSINIGNAKQIPIKAGEISTTTNLDIQKSYRGNVGCINANKNYLIGNFNTNTQYGIKGITKNIDFSNEEKYKVASLDEVELGNAQIILQNKQNKCVKYYIEILKIENQTSPSPKTFKIKIVDEDLLRDTGGIVQGMSGTPIIQNGKIIGAVSHALENNPKVGYGVYIKWML
;
A
#
# COMPACT_ATOMS: atom_id res chain seq x y z
N PHE A 1 -11.69 9.06 20.18
CA PHE A 1 -11.81 7.83 20.99
C PHE A 1 -10.56 7.74 21.88
N ASN A 2 -10.75 7.55 23.19
CA ASN A 2 -9.64 7.27 24.10
C ASN A 2 -9.10 5.87 23.76
N ASN A 3 -7.81 5.68 23.96
CA ASN A 3 -7.20 4.36 23.80
C ASN A 3 -7.88 3.37 24.76
N LEU A 4 -8.45 2.29 24.24
CA LEU A 4 -9.16 1.30 25.04
C LEU A 4 -8.24 0.65 26.09
N ALA A 5 -6.95 0.51 25.77
CA ALA A 5 -5.96 0.00 26.73
C ALA A 5 -5.82 0.93 27.93
N ASP A 6 -5.75 2.24 27.73
CA ASP A 6 -5.66 3.21 28.83
C ASP A 6 -6.89 3.15 29.74
N VAL A 7 -8.09 3.09 29.15
CA VAL A 7 -9.34 2.95 29.89
C VAL A 7 -9.40 1.62 30.62
N PHE A 8 -8.90 0.54 30.01
CA PHE A 8 -8.86 -0.78 30.61
C PHE A 8 -7.98 -0.83 31.85
N TYR A 9 -6.79 -0.23 31.79
CA TYR A 9 -5.84 -0.24 32.92
C TYR A 9 -6.15 0.81 33.99
N SER A 10 -6.70 1.97 33.61
CA SER A 10 -6.98 3.06 34.55
C SER A 10 -8.30 2.90 35.34
N SER A 11 -9.24 2.11 34.82
CA SER A 11 -10.53 1.91 35.51
C SER A 11 -10.41 0.89 36.64
N ASN A 12 -10.91 1.23 37.82
CA ASN A 12 -11.04 0.29 38.95
C ASN A 12 -12.29 -0.61 38.85
N SER A 13 -13.20 -0.31 37.91
CA SER A 13 -14.41 -1.11 37.68
C SER A 13 -14.11 -2.36 36.86
N ASN A 14 -14.73 -3.49 37.24
CA ASN A 14 -14.69 -4.70 36.39
C ASN A 14 -15.62 -4.62 35.20
N GLN A 15 -16.53 -3.63 35.14
CA GLN A 15 -17.38 -3.31 33.98
C GLN A 15 -16.89 -2.05 33.27
N LEU A 16 -16.77 -2.13 31.96
CA LEU A 16 -16.42 -1.02 31.09
C LEU A 16 -17.60 -0.67 30.17
N LYS A 17 -17.95 0.60 30.10
CA LYS A 17 -18.87 1.12 29.08
C LYS A 17 -18.04 1.46 27.85
N ILE A 18 -18.24 0.75 26.74
CA ILE A 18 -17.47 0.88 25.51
C ILE A 18 -18.40 1.39 24.41
N LYS A 19 -17.96 2.42 23.70
CA LYS A 19 -18.62 2.91 22.50
C LYS A 19 -17.88 2.36 21.30
N ILE A 20 -18.53 1.56 20.47
CA ILE A 20 -17.96 0.97 19.26
C ILE A 20 -18.65 1.51 18.01
N LYS A 21 -17.90 1.56 16.93
CA LYS A 21 -18.45 1.76 15.57
C LYS A 21 -18.37 0.42 14.83
N ARG A 22 -19.52 -0.09 14.37
CA ARG A 22 -19.62 -1.30 13.54
C ARG A 22 -20.30 -0.95 12.22
N GLY A 23 -19.52 -0.85 11.16
CA GLY A 23 -19.99 -0.25 9.92
C GLY A 23 -20.33 1.23 10.12
N ASN A 24 -21.55 1.64 9.81
CA ASN A 24 -22.03 3.01 10.04
C ASN A 24 -22.72 3.20 11.41
N ASP A 25 -22.96 2.13 12.15
CA ASP A 25 -23.68 2.16 13.42
C ASP A 25 -22.75 2.40 14.60
N ILE A 26 -23.18 3.26 15.52
CA ILE A 26 -22.53 3.47 16.80
C ILE A 26 -23.30 2.69 17.85
N LYS A 27 -22.63 1.80 18.59
CA LYS A 27 -23.23 0.98 19.66
C LYS A 27 -22.51 1.22 20.99
N ASN A 28 -23.30 1.35 22.04
CA ASN A 28 -22.79 1.36 23.41
C ASN A 28 -22.90 -0.05 23.98
N LEU A 29 -21.81 -0.56 24.47
CA LEU A 29 -21.71 -1.90 25.05
C LEU A 29 -21.25 -1.81 26.49
N ILE A 30 -21.74 -2.72 27.33
CA ILE A 30 -21.18 -2.96 28.65
C ILE A 30 -20.41 -4.28 28.56
N CYS A 31 -19.11 -4.22 28.82
CA CYS A 31 -18.21 -5.36 28.74
C CYS A 31 -17.52 -5.59 30.08
N TYR A 32 -17.27 -6.85 30.42
CA TYR A 32 -16.46 -7.20 31.60
C TYR A 32 -14.98 -7.27 31.21
N LYS A 33 -14.09 -6.88 32.12
CA LYS A 33 -12.63 -6.86 31.86
C LYS A 33 -12.06 -8.25 31.57
N GLU A 34 -12.50 -9.29 32.28
CA GLU A 34 -11.95 -10.64 32.14
C GLU A 34 -12.07 -11.19 30.70
N PRO A 35 -13.24 -11.16 30.02
CA PRO A 35 -13.32 -11.54 28.63
C PRO A 35 -12.46 -10.69 27.71
N LEU A 36 -12.30 -9.38 28.01
CA LEU A 36 -11.52 -8.47 27.20
C LEU A 36 -10.01 -8.73 27.27
N LYS A 37 -9.48 -9.34 28.34
CA LYS A 37 -8.08 -9.75 28.42
C LYS A 37 -7.68 -10.76 27.35
N LYS A 38 -8.63 -11.50 26.80
CA LYS A 38 -8.42 -12.47 25.71
C LYS A 38 -8.53 -11.86 24.33
N VAL A 39 -8.82 -10.57 24.21
CA VAL A 39 -8.99 -9.86 22.94
C VAL A 39 -7.72 -9.05 22.66
N ASN A 40 -7.11 -9.28 21.52
CA ASN A 40 -6.01 -8.45 21.06
C ASN A 40 -6.54 -7.11 20.54
N PHE A 41 -6.17 -6.03 21.21
CA PHE A 41 -6.46 -4.67 20.79
C PHE A 41 -5.25 -4.10 20.06
N ASN A 42 -5.40 -3.89 18.78
CA ASN A 42 -4.40 -3.20 17.98
C ASN A 42 -4.83 -1.73 17.85
N ASN A 43 -4.04 -0.83 18.43
CA ASN A 43 -4.19 0.62 18.25
C ASN A 43 -3.34 1.15 17.09
N ALA A 44 -2.45 0.34 16.56
CA ALA A 44 -1.63 0.61 15.40
C ALA A 44 -1.52 -0.64 14.52
N ILE A 45 -1.43 -0.42 13.22
CA ILE A 45 -1.10 -1.44 12.23
C ILE A 45 0.16 -1.01 11.50
N SER A 46 0.98 -1.97 11.14
CA SER A 46 2.16 -1.77 10.30
C SER A 46 2.16 -2.77 9.17
N GLY A 47 2.79 -2.42 8.06
CA GLY A 47 2.95 -3.28 6.90
C GLY A 47 4.00 -2.71 5.99
N PHE A 48 4.50 -3.55 5.08
CA PHE A 48 5.37 -3.12 4.01
C PHE A 48 4.50 -2.73 2.79
N ALA A 49 4.86 -1.62 2.15
CA ALA A 49 4.26 -1.17 0.89
C ALA A 49 5.27 -0.29 0.15
N THR A 50 5.00 -0.01 -1.12
CA THR A 50 5.88 0.81 -1.93
C THR A 50 5.36 2.24 -2.02
N LEU A 51 6.29 3.19 -1.89
CA LEU A 51 6.09 4.61 -2.18
C LEU A 51 5.97 4.77 -3.70
N THR A 52 4.86 5.35 -4.17
CA THR A 52 4.59 5.49 -5.60
C THR A 52 5.26 6.72 -6.20
N TYR A 53 5.08 7.86 -5.55
CA TYR A 53 5.61 9.14 -6.00
C TYR A 53 5.81 10.10 -4.82
N ILE A 54 6.69 11.07 -5.05
CA ILE A 54 6.80 12.30 -4.27
C ILE A 54 6.69 13.46 -5.24
N ASN A 55 5.84 14.43 -4.95
CA ASN A 55 5.78 15.70 -5.68
C ASN A 55 6.91 16.61 -5.18
N PRO A 56 7.88 16.98 -6.05
CA PRO A 56 9.05 17.75 -5.61
C PRO A 56 8.75 19.20 -5.22
N GLN A 57 7.60 19.75 -5.61
CA GLN A 57 7.20 21.11 -5.25
C GLN A 57 6.47 21.18 -3.91
N THR A 58 5.66 20.17 -3.58
CA THR A 58 4.78 20.18 -2.40
C THR A 58 5.24 19.24 -1.30
N ASN A 59 6.19 18.33 -1.58
CA ASN A 59 6.58 17.20 -0.73
C ASN A 59 5.41 16.22 -0.45
N GLU A 60 4.31 16.33 -1.18
CA GLU A 60 3.22 15.36 -1.10
C GLU A 60 3.65 14.02 -1.68
N PHE A 61 3.24 12.95 -1.04
CA PHE A 61 3.47 11.60 -1.56
C PHE A 61 2.18 10.81 -1.68
N GLY A 62 2.21 9.83 -2.58
CA GLY A 62 1.24 8.74 -2.67
C GLY A 62 1.92 7.39 -2.58
N ALA A 63 1.25 6.43 -1.95
CA ALA A 63 1.77 5.08 -1.75
C ALA A 63 0.65 4.03 -1.72
N VAL A 64 1.00 2.75 -1.79
CA VAL A 64 0.13 1.57 -1.63
C VAL A 64 -0.75 1.24 -2.85
N GLY A 65 -1.38 2.21 -3.53
CA GLY A 65 -2.22 1.96 -4.71
C GLY A 65 -3.59 1.31 -4.44
N HIS A 66 -3.95 1.07 -3.19
CA HIS A 66 -5.26 0.61 -2.73
C HIS A 66 -5.48 1.02 -1.27
N SER A 67 -6.70 0.86 -0.74
CA SER A 67 -6.97 1.19 0.67
C SER A 67 -6.24 0.24 1.63
N ILE A 68 -5.82 0.78 2.78
CA ILE A 68 -5.41 -0.04 3.91
C ILE A 68 -6.66 -0.57 4.60
N ASN A 69 -6.73 -1.89 4.74
CA ASN A 69 -7.87 -2.62 5.30
C ASN A 69 -7.43 -3.45 6.50
N ILE A 70 -8.34 -3.76 7.42
CA ILE A 70 -8.14 -4.75 8.50
C ILE A 70 -9.22 -5.83 8.36
N GLY A 71 -8.78 -7.06 8.16
CA GLY A 71 -9.69 -8.19 7.96
C GLY A 71 -10.65 -7.93 6.80
N ASN A 72 -11.94 -8.13 7.02
CA ASN A 72 -12.99 -7.90 6.03
C ASN A 72 -13.48 -6.44 5.94
N ALA A 73 -12.88 -5.51 6.69
CA ALA A 73 -13.24 -4.09 6.60
C ALA A 73 -12.75 -3.51 5.29
N LYS A 74 -13.63 -2.81 4.55
CA LYS A 74 -13.29 -2.28 3.22
C LYS A 74 -12.28 -1.13 3.24
N GLN A 75 -12.27 -0.36 4.30
CA GLN A 75 -11.36 0.78 4.46
C GLN A 75 -11.39 1.21 5.91
N ILE A 76 -10.22 1.36 6.53
CA ILE A 76 -10.13 1.86 7.90
C ILE A 76 -9.92 3.36 7.91
N PRO A 77 -10.59 4.09 8.82
CA PRO A 77 -10.26 5.49 9.07
C PRO A 77 -8.89 5.54 9.76
N ILE A 78 -8.00 6.36 9.21
CA ILE A 78 -6.67 6.59 9.78
C ILE A 78 -6.65 7.98 10.40
N LYS A 79 -6.29 8.06 11.68
CA LYS A 79 -6.11 9.34 12.37
C LYS A 79 -4.74 9.94 12.04
N ALA A 80 -3.72 9.11 12.07
CA ALA A 80 -2.36 9.46 11.73
C ALA A 80 -1.58 8.18 11.40
N GLY A 81 -0.64 8.29 10.48
CA GLY A 81 0.28 7.22 10.12
C GLY A 81 1.65 7.78 9.78
N GLU A 82 2.63 6.91 9.80
CA GLU A 82 4.02 7.23 9.49
C GLU A 82 4.50 6.33 8.36
N ILE A 83 5.35 6.87 7.48
CA ILE A 83 6.11 6.10 6.51
C ILE A 83 7.60 6.19 6.84
N SER A 84 8.30 5.08 6.64
CA SER A 84 9.73 4.97 6.91
C SER A 84 10.41 4.23 5.76
N THR A 85 11.68 4.51 5.54
CA THR A 85 12.52 3.65 4.71
C THR A 85 12.66 2.28 5.35
N THR A 86 13.07 1.31 4.57
CA THR A 86 13.22 -0.07 4.99
C THR A 86 14.59 -0.62 4.61
N THR A 87 15.04 -1.62 5.36
CA THR A 87 16.27 -2.37 5.12
C THR A 87 16.03 -3.86 5.34
N ASN A 88 16.99 -4.69 4.94
CA ASN A 88 16.97 -6.15 5.16
C ASN A 88 15.70 -6.80 4.59
N LEU A 89 15.47 -6.58 3.28
CA LEU A 89 14.31 -7.16 2.60
C LEU A 89 14.46 -8.68 2.55
N ASP A 90 13.43 -9.37 3.06
CA ASP A 90 13.21 -10.80 2.91
C ASP A 90 11.95 -11.03 2.08
N ILE A 91 12.03 -11.89 1.07
CA ILE A 91 10.95 -12.11 0.10
C ILE A 91 10.49 -13.57 0.19
N GLN A 92 9.25 -13.72 0.61
CA GLN A 92 8.52 -14.98 0.45
C GLN A 92 7.88 -14.99 -0.93
N LYS A 93 8.23 -15.99 -1.75
CA LYS A 93 7.78 -16.04 -3.15
C LYS A 93 6.29 -16.36 -3.27
N SER A 94 5.68 -15.77 -4.28
CA SER A 94 4.34 -16.14 -4.74
C SER A 94 4.38 -17.42 -5.57
N TYR A 95 3.34 -18.23 -5.43
CA TYR A 95 3.02 -19.37 -6.29
C TYR A 95 1.50 -19.47 -6.46
N ARG A 96 1.05 -20.29 -7.39
CA ARG A 96 -0.39 -20.45 -7.67
C ARG A 96 -1.16 -20.81 -6.40
N GLY A 97 -2.15 -20.01 -6.05
CA GLY A 97 -2.98 -20.18 -4.85
C GLY A 97 -2.42 -19.54 -3.59
N ASN A 98 -1.22 -18.93 -3.66
CA ASN A 98 -0.65 -18.22 -2.52
C ASN A 98 0.15 -17.00 -2.96
N VAL A 99 -0.24 -15.84 -2.48
CA VAL A 99 0.50 -14.59 -2.69
C VAL A 99 1.56 -14.45 -1.59
N GLY A 100 2.83 -14.41 -2.00
CA GLY A 100 3.95 -14.17 -1.11
C GLY A 100 3.98 -12.76 -0.53
N CYS A 101 5.00 -12.44 0.24
CA CYS A 101 5.14 -11.13 0.85
C CYS A 101 6.60 -10.67 0.93
N ILE A 102 6.77 -9.34 1.00
CA ILE A 102 8.04 -8.70 1.37
C ILE A 102 7.97 -8.35 2.85
N ASN A 103 8.96 -8.82 3.61
CA ASN A 103 9.23 -8.41 4.98
C ASN A 103 10.47 -7.53 4.99
N ALA A 104 10.50 -6.53 5.85
CA ALA A 104 11.63 -5.64 5.98
C ALA A 104 11.68 -5.00 7.36
N ASN A 105 12.85 -4.55 7.75
CA ASN A 105 13.03 -3.80 8.98
C ASN A 105 12.74 -2.31 8.73
N LYS A 106 11.93 -1.69 9.60
CA LYS A 106 11.74 -0.24 9.63
C LYS A 106 13.09 0.45 9.91
N ASN A 107 13.37 1.50 9.15
CA ASN A 107 14.59 2.30 9.30
C ASN A 107 14.23 3.77 9.62
N TYR A 108 14.54 4.73 8.76
CA TYR A 108 14.32 6.15 9.03
C TYR A 108 12.88 6.58 8.71
N LEU A 109 12.30 7.40 9.62
CA LEU A 109 11.02 8.08 9.37
C LEU A 109 11.21 9.12 8.25
N ILE A 110 10.36 9.06 7.24
CA ILE A 110 10.43 9.91 6.04
C ILE A 110 9.16 10.72 5.75
N GLY A 111 8.09 10.47 6.48
CA GLY A 111 6.85 11.23 6.28
C GLY A 111 5.69 10.76 7.13
N ASN A 112 4.64 11.55 7.09
CA ASN A 112 3.40 11.29 7.81
C ASN A 112 2.21 11.33 6.86
N PHE A 113 1.16 10.55 7.16
CA PHE A 113 -0.09 10.56 6.41
C PHE A 113 -1.30 10.48 7.34
N ASN A 114 -2.42 11.01 6.87
CA ASN A 114 -3.72 10.94 7.54
C ASN A 114 -4.87 10.58 6.58
N THR A 115 -4.52 10.32 5.33
CA THR A 115 -5.49 10.01 4.27
C THR A 115 -5.30 8.58 3.82
N ASN A 116 -6.39 7.80 3.84
CA ASN A 116 -6.48 6.44 3.32
C ASN A 116 -7.70 6.37 2.39
N THR A 117 -7.45 6.26 1.11
CA THR A 117 -8.49 6.19 0.07
C THR A 117 -8.50 4.82 -0.60
N GLN A 118 -9.46 4.56 -1.46
CA GLN A 118 -9.46 3.34 -2.28
C GLN A 118 -8.29 3.26 -3.29
N TYR A 119 -7.54 4.37 -3.47
CA TYR A 119 -6.38 4.46 -4.37
C TYR A 119 -5.05 4.52 -3.63
N GLY A 120 -5.05 4.39 -2.32
CA GLY A 120 -3.86 4.40 -1.49
C GLY A 120 -3.88 5.47 -0.40
N ILE A 121 -2.71 5.66 0.20
CA ILE A 121 -2.47 6.67 1.22
C ILE A 121 -1.79 7.89 0.62
N LYS A 122 -2.09 9.06 1.22
CA LYS A 122 -1.44 10.34 0.89
C LYS A 122 -0.97 11.05 2.15
N GLY A 123 0.14 11.74 2.01
CA GLY A 123 0.73 12.48 3.11
C GLY A 123 1.85 13.41 2.65
N ILE A 124 2.67 13.84 3.60
CA ILE A 124 3.78 14.76 3.37
C ILE A 124 5.08 14.09 3.81
N THR A 125 6.09 14.12 2.94
CA THR A 125 7.45 13.70 3.28
C THR A 125 8.17 14.76 4.10
N LYS A 126 9.09 14.31 4.96
CA LYS A 126 9.94 15.16 5.80
C LYS A 126 11.36 14.61 5.77
N ASN A 127 12.33 15.53 5.78
CA ASN A 127 13.74 15.16 5.91
C ASN A 127 14.26 14.19 4.84
N ILE A 128 13.74 14.30 3.60
CA ILE A 128 14.22 13.56 2.45
C ILE A 128 14.80 14.55 1.44
N ASP A 129 16.01 14.27 0.98
CA ASP A 129 16.57 14.88 -0.22
C ASP A 129 16.35 13.93 -1.41
N PHE A 130 15.57 14.39 -2.38
CA PHE A 130 15.30 13.70 -3.64
C PHE A 130 15.73 14.51 -4.86
N SER A 131 16.64 15.48 -4.66
CA SER A 131 17.15 16.35 -5.73
C SER A 131 17.81 15.56 -6.87
N ASN A 132 18.47 14.46 -6.52
CA ASN A 132 19.16 13.57 -7.47
C ASN A 132 18.30 12.42 -8.00
N GLU A 133 17.05 12.31 -7.57
CA GLU A 133 16.17 11.23 -8.02
C GLU A 133 15.60 11.51 -9.42
N GLU A 134 15.38 10.44 -10.19
CA GLU A 134 14.82 10.53 -11.52
C GLU A 134 13.37 11.07 -11.47
N LYS A 135 13.09 12.08 -12.31
CA LYS A 135 11.78 12.74 -12.35
C LYS A 135 10.99 12.28 -13.57
N TYR A 136 9.76 11.91 -13.35
CA TYR A 136 8.84 11.44 -14.38
C TYR A 136 7.68 12.42 -14.56
N LYS A 137 7.31 12.67 -15.81
CA LYS A 137 6.05 13.36 -16.14
C LYS A 137 4.88 12.42 -15.87
N VAL A 138 3.75 12.97 -15.43
CA VAL A 138 2.50 12.22 -15.26
C VAL A 138 1.86 12.02 -16.65
N ALA A 139 1.55 10.77 -17.00
CA ALA A 139 0.86 10.46 -18.24
C ALA A 139 -0.65 10.76 -18.14
N SER A 140 -1.25 11.15 -19.24
CA SER A 140 -2.70 11.04 -19.45
C SER A 140 -3.09 9.61 -19.82
N LEU A 141 -4.36 9.23 -19.64
CA LEU A 141 -4.79 7.84 -19.86
C LEU A 141 -4.70 7.43 -21.34
N ASP A 142 -4.90 8.38 -22.24
CA ASP A 142 -4.77 8.22 -23.70
C ASP A 142 -3.33 8.02 -24.17
N GLU A 143 -2.33 8.33 -23.33
CA GLU A 143 -0.92 8.06 -23.59
C GLU A 143 -0.47 6.67 -23.15
N VAL A 144 -1.35 5.90 -22.48
CA VAL A 144 -1.02 4.54 -22.02
C VAL A 144 -1.31 3.54 -23.12
N GLU A 145 -0.33 2.70 -23.43
CA GLU A 145 -0.38 1.71 -24.51
C GLU A 145 -0.28 0.29 -23.97
N LEU A 146 -0.79 -0.68 -24.72
CA LEU A 146 -0.55 -2.10 -24.47
C LEU A 146 0.92 -2.45 -24.73
N GLY A 147 1.44 -3.47 -24.05
CA GLY A 147 2.80 -3.97 -24.25
C GLY A 147 3.76 -3.51 -23.15
N ASN A 148 4.99 -3.20 -23.53
CA ASN A 148 6.10 -3.00 -22.63
C ASN A 148 5.94 -1.81 -21.68
N ALA A 149 6.21 -2.04 -20.41
CA ALA A 149 6.34 -1.03 -19.36
C ALA A 149 7.37 -1.50 -18.34
N GLN A 150 7.67 -0.67 -17.37
CA GLN A 150 8.59 -0.99 -16.27
C GLN A 150 7.96 -0.66 -14.94
N ILE A 151 8.36 -1.39 -13.90
CA ILE A 151 8.10 -1.04 -12.50
C ILE A 151 9.43 -0.75 -11.81
N ILE A 152 9.41 0.14 -10.80
CA ILE A 152 10.59 0.47 -10.01
C ILE A 152 10.41 -0.10 -8.61
N LEU A 153 11.24 -1.07 -8.23
CA LEU A 153 11.15 -1.74 -6.93
C LEU A 153 12.52 -1.83 -6.27
N GLN A 154 12.55 -1.71 -4.96
CA GLN A 154 13.77 -1.92 -4.17
C GLN A 154 14.11 -3.42 -4.16
N ASN A 155 15.37 -3.73 -4.49
CA ASN A 155 15.89 -5.09 -4.44
C ASN A 155 16.49 -5.43 -3.05
N LYS A 156 16.96 -6.67 -2.86
CA LYS A 156 17.58 -7.15 -1.61
C LYS A 156 18.86 -6.39 -1.23
N GLN A 157 19.50 -5.70 -2.17
CA GLN A 157 20.66 -4.85 -1.94
C GLN A 157 20.27 -3.40 -1.60
N ASN A 158 19.01 -3.14 -1.31
CA ASN A 158 18.42 -1.81 -1.03
C ASN A 158 18.56 -0.80 -2.18
N LYS A 159 18.71 -1.28 -3.42
CA LYS A 159 18.75 -0.43 -4.63
C LYS A 159 17.41 -0.45 -5.34
N CYS A 160 16.94 0.72 -5.78
CA CYS A 160 15.81 0.82 -6.70
C CYS A 160 16.22 0.34 -8.09
N VAL A 161 15.51 -0.65 -8.62
CA VAL A 161 15.80 -1.29 -9.91
C VAL A 161 14.54 -1.25 -10.76
N LYS A 162 14.71 -1.03 -12.07
CA LYS A 162 13.65 -1.10 -13.07
C LYS A 162 13.50 -2.54 -13.56
N TYR A 163 12.29 -3.09 -13.45
CA TYR A 163 11.95 -4.44 -13.94
C TYR A 163 10.89 -4.37 -15.01
N TYR A 164 10.98 -5.23 -16.01
CA TYR A 164 10.06 -5.25 -17.14
C TYR A 164 8.73 -5.92 -16.78
N ILE A 165 7.65 -5.29 -17.21
CA ILE A 165 6.29 -5.80 -17.19
C ILE A 165 5.63 -5.60 -18.55
N GLU A 166 4.50 -6.25 -18.76
CA GLU A 166 3.65 -6.09 -19.93
C GLU A 166 2.27 -5.60 -19.50
N ILE A 167 1.74 -4.58 -20.16
CA ILE A 167 0.35 -4.13 -20.00
C ILE A 167 -0.50 -4.96 -20.94
N LEU A 168 -1.32 -5.86 -20.37
CA LEU A 168 -2.15 -6.81 -21.13
C LEU A 168 -3.50 -6.22 -21.51
N LYS A 169 -4.02 -5.27 -20.72
CA LYS A 169 -5.33 -4.65 -20.93
C LYS A 169 -5.38 -3.31 -20.22
N ILE A 170 -6.06 -2.37 -20.85
CA ILE A 170 -6.41 -1.07 -20.28
C ILE A 170 -7.93 -1.04 -20.18
N GLU A 171 -8.47 -0.83 -18.98
CA GLU A 171 -9.90 -0.69 -18.79
C GLU A 171 -10.34 0.72 -19.14
N ASN A 172 -11.38 0.82 -19.97
CA ASN A 172 -11.98 2.12 -20.29
C ASN A 172 -12.79 2.61 -19.07
N GLN A 173 -12.19 3.55 -18.33
CA GLN A 173 -12.75 4.08 -17.10
C GLN A 173 -13.24 5.51 -17.29
N THR A 174 -14.54 5.70 -17.20
CA THR A 174 -15.17 7.03 -17.14
C THR A 174 -15.17 7.64 -15.74
N SER A 175 -14.89 6.82 -14.71
CA SER A 175 -14.80 7.21 -13.31
C SER A 175 -13.62 6.49 -12.63
N PRO A 176 -13.06 7.05 -11.56
CA PRO A 176 -11.95 6.44 -10.82
C PRO A 176 -12.22 4.99 -10.38
N SER A 177 -11.29 4.09 -10.65
CA SER A 177 -11.35 2.69 -10.23
C SER A 177 -9.94 2.15 -9.92
N PRO A 178 -9.78 1.27 -8.91
CA PRO A 178 -8.47 0.79 -8.48
C PRO A 178 -7.82 -0.24 -9.42
N LYS A 179 -8.53 -0.68 -10.47
CA LYS A 179 -8.05 -1.68 -11.44
C LYS A 179 -8.14 -1.14 -12.86
N THR A 180 -7.23 -0.24 -13.21
CA THR A 180 -7.18 0.38 -14.54
C THR A 180 -6.43 -0.48 -15.54
N PHE A 181 -5.30 -1.06 -15.13
CA PHE A 181 -4.43 -1.87 -15.99
C PHE A 181 -4.43 -3.31 -15.53
N LYS A 182 -4.48 -4.25 -16.48
CA LYS A 182 -4.08 -5.63 -16.23
C LYS A 182 -2.62 -5.76 -16.65
N ILE A 183 -1.75 -6.18 -15.74
CA ILE A 183 -0.31 -6.23 -15.94
C ILE A 183 0.22 -7.65 -15.75
N LYS A 184 1.36 -7.95 -16.36
CA LYS A 184 2.09 -9.20 -16.20
C LYS A 184 3.56 -8.93 -15.98
N ILE A 185 4.16 -9.53 -14.97
CA ILE A 185 5.61 -9.52 -14.78
C ILE A 185 6.22 -10.44 -15.84
N VAL A 186 7.17 -9.91 -16.62
CA VAL A 186 7.93 -10.63 -17.65
C VAL A 186 9.42 -10.67 -17.34
N ASP A 187 9.90 -9.87 -16.40
CA ASP A 187 11.29 -9.79 -15.98
C ASP A 187 11.69 -11.09 -15.26
N GLU A 188 12.71 -11.77 -15.80
CA GLU A 188 13.14 -13.08 -15.28
C GLU A 188 13.81 -12.98 -13.91
N ASP A 189 14.57 -11.91 -13.66
CA ASP A 189 15.25 -11.71 -12.37
C ASP A 189 14.21 -11.45 -11.27
N LEU A 190 13.23 -10.60 -11.54
CA LEU A 190 12.13 -10.37 -10.61
C LEU A 190 11.32 -11.65 -10.37
N LEU A 191 10.98 -12.39 -11.42
CA LEU A 191 10.25 -13.66 -11.28
C LEU A 191 11.06 -14.71 -10.50
N ARG A 192 12.37 -14.76 -10.71
CA ARG A 192 13.24 -15.64 -9.94
C ARG A 192 13.22 -15.31 -8.44
N ASP A 193 13.19 -14.02 -8.09
CA ASP A 193 13.24 -13.57 -6.70
C ASP A 193 11.88 -13.63 -6.00
N THR A 194 10.79 -13.35 -6.72
CA THR A 194 9.45 -13.16 -6.13
C THR A 194 8.40 -14.19 -6.56
N GLY A 195 8.64 -14.93 -7.64
CA GLY A 195 7.68 -15.86 -8.24
C GLY A 195 6.48 -15.18 -8.91
N GLY A 196 6.35 -13.86 -8.78
CA GLY A 196 5.26 -13.04 -9.28
C GLY A 196 5.05 -11.79 -8.43
N ILE A 197 3.85 -11.22 -8.47
CA ILE A 197 3.48 -10.10 -7.60
C ILE A 197 3.33 -10.62 -6.16
N VAL A 198 3.99 -9.98 -5.21
CA VAL A 198 3.94 -10.29 -3.78
C VAL A 198 3.31 -9.14 -3.00
N GLN A 199 2.78 -9.41 -1.82
CA GLN A 199 2.36 -8.37 -0.88
C GLN A 199 3.56 -7.48 -0.54
N GLY A 200 3.35 -6.17 -0.58
CA GLY A 200 4.41 -5.17 -0.48
C GLY A 200 4.76 -4.50 -1.81
N MET A 201 4.48 -5.13 -2.96
CA MET A 201 4.58 -4.46 -4.26
C MET A 201 3.44 -3.47 -4.52
N SER A 202 2.41 -3.46 -3.72
CA SER A 202 1.34 -2.46 -3.79
C SER A 202 1.90 -1.05 -3.68
N GLY A 203 1.60 -0.20 -4.65
CA GLY A 203 2.17 1.14 -4.78
C GLY A 203 3.42 1.23 -5.67
N THR A 204 4.01 0.11 -6.11
CA THR A 204 5.17 0.14 -7.01
C THR A 204 4.84 0.94 -8.27
N PRO A 205 5.58 2.03 -8.58
CA PRO A 205 5.28 2.88 -9.72
C PRO A 205 5.46 2.13 -11.05
N ILE A 206 4.54 2.39 -11.98
CA ILE A 206 4.57 1.85 -13.34
C ILE A 206 4.99 2.97 -14.30
N ILE A 207 6.04 2.74 -15.04
CA ILE A 207 6.63 3.70 -15.99
C ILE A 207 6.48 3.14 -17.41
N GLN A 208 5.99 3.98 -18.31
CA GLN A 208 5.92 3.68 -19.74
C GLN A 208 6.31 4.93 -20.53
N ASN A 209 7.12 4.77 -21.56
CA ASN A 209 7.57 5.87 -22.45
C ASN A 209 8.12 7.09 -21.67
N GLY A 210 8.87 6.84 -20.56
CA GLY A 210 9.45 7.90 -19.74
C GLY A 210 8.45 8.68 -18.88
N LYS A 211 7.22 8.19 -18.72
CA LYS A 211 6.16 8.80 -17.89
C LYS A 211 5.66 7.83 -16.84
N ILE A 212 5.26 8.35 -15.68
CA ILE A 212 4.53 7.55 -14.68
C ILE A 212 3.07 7.43 -15.11
N ILE A 213 2.62 6.17 -15.31
CA ILE A 213 1.26 5.88 -15.75
C ILE A 213 0.36 5.41 -14.60
N GLY A 214 0.96 4.86 -13.55
CA GLY A 214 0.18 4.28 -12.44
C GLY A 214 1.05 3.59 -11.40
N ALA A 215 0.41 2.73 -10.63
CA ALA A 215 1.07 1.89 -9.63
C ALA A 215 0.45 0.49 -9.58
N VAL A 216 1.25 -0.50 -9.21
CA VAL A 216 0.76 -1.85 -8.90
C VAL A 216 -0.24 -1.79 -7.76
N SER A 217 -1.39 -2.43 -7.89
CA SER A 217 -2.45 -2.38 -6.88
C SER A 217 -2.83 -3.75 -6.31
N HIS A 218 -3.01 -4.76 -7.14
CA HIS A 218 -3.50 -6.08 -6.73
C HIS A 218 -2.81 -7.21 -7.47
N ALA A 219 -2.56 -8.32 -6.78
CA ALA A 219 -2.14 -9.59 -7.38
C ALA A 219 -3.35 -10.47 -7.72
N LEU A 220 -3.18 -11.41 -8.65
CA LEU A 220 -4.11 -12.51 -8.90
C LEU A 220 -3.59 -13.78 -8.24
N GLU A 221 -4.31 -14.31 -7.23
CA GLU A 221 -3.90 -15.51 -6.49
C GLU A 221 -3.69 -16.74 -7.38
N ASN A 222 -4.58 -16.92 -8.37
CA ASN A 222 -4.50 -18.07 -9.29
C ASN A 222 -3.41 -17.94 -10.35
N ASN A 223 -2.87 -16.75 -10.55
CA ASN A 223 -1.74 -16.47 -11.45
C ASN A 223 -0.92 -15.31 -10.92
N PRO A 224 0.05 -15.55 -10.02
CA PRO A 224 0.79 -14.48 -9.36
C PRO A 224 1.67 -13.65 -10.30
N LYS A 225 1.97 -14.13 -11.52
CA LYS A 225 2.66 -13.33 -12.54
C LYS A 225 1.78 -12.20 -13.09
N VAL A 226 0.46 -12.26 -12.87
CA VAL A 226 -0.53 -11.30 -13.37
C VAL A 226 -1.16 -10.56 -12.21
N GLY A 227 -1.48 -9.29 -12.42
CA GLY A 227 -2.18 -8.46 -11.45
C GLY A 227 -2.79 -7.23 -12.08
N TYR A 228 -3.05 -6.26 -11.24
CA TYR A 228 -3.67 -5.00 -11.65
C TYR A 228 -2.82 -3.80 -11.22
N GLY A 229 -2.92 -2.73 -11.99
CA GLY A 229 -2.42 -1.41 -11.66
C GLY A 229 -3.55 -0.39 -11.62
N VAL A 230 -3.40 0.61 -10.76
CA VAL A 230 -4.24 1.79 -10.68
C VAL A 230 -3.62 2.93 -11.48
N TYR A 231 -4.45 3.73 -12.16
CA TYR A 231 -3.99 4.89 -12.92
C TYR A 231 -3.48 6.00 -11.98
N ILE A 232 -2.38 6.63 -12.36
CA ILE A 232 -1.68 7.60 -11.49
C ILE A 232 -2.56 8.78 -11.07
N LYS A 233 -3.39 9.33 -11.96
CA LYS A 233 -4.27 10.46 -11.63
C LYS A 233 -5.34 10.14 -10.57
N TRP A 234 -5.67 8.86 -10.38
CA TRP A 234 -6.55 8.45 -9.28
C TRP A 234 -5.83 8.50 -7.92
N MET A 235 -4.51 8.44 -7.94
CA MET A 235 -3.67 8.55 -6.75
C MET A 235 -3.24 9.99 -6.44
N LEU A 236 -3.25 10.90 -7.42
CA LEU A 236 -2.97 12.34 -7.29
C LEU A 236 -4.20 13.15 -6.79
#